data_5897f197473c5d12dfefe6c02f7108af
#
_entry.id   5897f197473c5d12dfefe6c02f7108af
#
_cell.length_a   1.000
_cell.length_b   1.000
_cell.length_c   1.000
_cell.angle_alpha   90.00
_cell.angle_beta   90.00
_cell.angle_gamma   90.00
#
_symmetry.space_group_name_H-M   'P 1'
#
loop_
_entity.id
_entity.type
_entity.pdbx_description
1 polymer ?
#
loop_
_entity_poly.entity_id
_entity_poly.type
_entity_poly.pdbx_seq_one_letter_code
_entity_poly.pdbx_strand_id
1 'polypeptide(L)'
;MNRYFLVVASLLLSITAVCQNFDEYFSDATLRLDYVFAGNRTSQAIYLDGLSTSPRWYGRRVRLDALPLAGNGQITVTDSISGRVVYRHSFSTLFQEWLSTEESASVARSFENVFLVPMPKQTVKISVELFDYHSHVMASMQHYVNPSDVLIRRIDKSAHPHLVLQQPADTAHCINIAFVAEGYTACQMGKFLDDSRRAMEAIFDHEPFTSLRDKFRIVAVESASDVDGTSEPSAGKWLDTVLGSHFDTFYSTRYLTTLRLKRLHDALACVPYEHIIVLVNTSKYGGGGIYNSYDLSYTDGEYFEPVVVHEFGHSFGGLADEYEYSNGDPMYFADTEPWEPNITTKCDFSVKWPNLVDSGEAALIEGGGYLEKGVWRGCPDCRMRTNKVKDFCPVCRQALSRLIHFYIDP
;
A
#
# COMPACT_ATOMS: atom_id res chain seq x y z
N MET A 1 30.23 -40.75 -51.93
CA MET A 1 30.08 -39.44 -51.27
C MET A 1 28.66 -39.32 -50.75
N ASN A 2 28.42 -39.75 -49.52
CA ASN A 2 27.09 -39.72 -48.90
C ASN A 2 26.98 -38.46 -48.03
N ARG A 3 26.07 -37.55 -48.37
CA ARG A 3 25.71 -36.38 -47.54
C ARG A 3 24.55 -36.79 -46.62
N TYR A 4 24.82 -36.89 -45.33
CA TYR A 4 23.79 -37.00 -44.29
C TYR A 4 23.25 -35.63 -43.99
N PHE A 5 21.96 -35.39 -44.21
CA PHE A 5 21.23 -34.22 -43.70
C PHE A 5 20.81 -34.53 -42.27
N LEU A 6 21.35 -33.78 -41.33
CA LEU A 6 20.87 -33.76 -39.94
C LEU A 6 19.69 -32.79 -39.85
N VAL A 7 18.49 -33.32 -39.63
CA VAL A 7 17.30 -32.53 -39.31
C VAL A 7 17.29 -32.37 -37.79
N VAL A 8 17.59 -31.15 -37.33
CA VAL A 8 17.42 -30.77 -35.93
C VAL A 8 15.97 -30.31 -35.74
N ALA A 9 15.14 -31.18 -35.14
CA ALA A 9 13.79 -30.85 -34.74
C ALA A 9 13.87 -30.02 -33.42
N SER A 10 13.67 -28.71 -33.53
CA SER A 10 13.49 -27.82 -32.36
C SER A 10 12.11 -28.08 -31.77
N LEU A 11 12.04 -28.80 -30.66
CA LEU A 11 10.84 -28.84 -29.81
C LEU A 11 10.65 -27.46 -29.16
N LEU A 12 9.78 -26.64 -29.70
CA LEU A 12 9.22 -25.51 -29.03
C LEU A 12 8.28 -26.03 -27.93
N LEU A 13 8.79 -26.11 -26.68
CA LEU A 13 7.95 -26.23 -25.51
C LEU A 13 7.21 -24.91 -25.35
N SER A 14 5.99 -24.85 -25.81
CA SER A 14 5.04 -23.81 -25.46
C SER A 14 4.75 -23.97 -23.97
N ILE A 15 5.41 -23.19 -23.12
CA ILE A 15 5.00 -23.00 -21.73
C ILE A 15 3.70 -22.19 -21.81
N THR A 16 2.57 -22.88 -21.85
CA THR A 16 1.28 -22.25 -21.55
C THR A 16 1.36 -21.78 -20.10
N ALA A 17 1.43 -20.47 -19.89
CA ALA A 17 1.21 -19.88 -18.59
C ALA A 17 -0.21 -20.30 -18.15
N VAL A 18 -0.31 -21.33 -17.33
CA VAL A 18 -1.57 -21.72 -16.70
C VAL A 18 -1.88 -20.61 -15.73
N CYS A 19 -2.83 -19.74 -16.10
CA CYS A 19 -3.38 -18.74 -15.19
C CYS A 19 -3.81 -19.47 -13.91
N GLN A 20 -3.27 -19.05 -12.75
CA GLN A 20 -3.63 -19.66 -11.48
C GLN A 20 -5.11 -19.44 -11.22
N ASN A 21 -5.86 -20.52 -11.09
CA ASN A 21 -7.26 -20.44 -10.73
C ASN A 21 -7.37 -20.16 -9.22
N PHE A 22 -7.96 -19.02 -8.85
CA PHE A 22 -8.22 -18.65 -7.46
C PHE A 22 -8.91 -19.79 -6.69
N ASP A 23 -9.97 -20.35 -7.28
CA ASP A 23 -10.81 -21.37 -6.66
C ASP A 23 -10.10 -22.74 -6.47
N GLU A 24 -8.94 -22.96 -7.07
CA GLU A 24 -8.13 -24.15 -6.82
C GLU A 24 -7.50 -24.12 -5.42
N TYR A 25 -6.97 -22.97 -5.00
CA TYR A 25 -6.19 -22.84 -3.79
C TYR A 25 -6.93 -22.14 -2.63
N PHE A 26 -7.90 -21.28 -2.94
CA PHE A 26 -8.53 -20.40 -1.97
C PHE A 26 -10.04 -20.54 -1.90
N SER A 27 -10.59 -20.29 -0.73
CA SER A 27 -12.01 -20.07 -0.49
C SER A 27 -12.35 -18.58 -0.54
N ASP A 28 -13.64 -18.25 -0.73
CA ASP A 28 -14.11 -16.86 -0.70
C ASP A 28 -14.20 -16.35 0.75
N ALA A 29 -13.04 -16.27 1.41
CA ALA A 29 -12.88 -15.74 2.76
C ALA A 29 -11.50 -15.07 2.87
N THR A 30 -11.37 -14.17 3.82
CA THR A 30 -10.12 -13.46 4.14
C THR A 30 -9.41 -14.15 5.30
N LEU A 31 -8.12 -14.41 5.17
CA LEU A 31 -7.21 -14.69 6.27
C LEU A 31 -6.44 -13.41 6.60
N ARG A 32 -6.61 -12.91 7.82
CA ARG A 32 -5.86 -11.78 8.36
C ARG A 32 -4.68 -12.30 9.16
N LEU A 33 -3.51 -11.74 8.88
CA LEU A 33 -2.23 -12.04 9.48
C LEU A 33 -1.78 -10.83 10.32
N ASP A 34 -1.79 -10.96 11.64
CA ASP A 34 -1.32 -9.93 12.55
C ASP A 34 0.12 -10.23 12.96
N TYR A 35 1.02 -9.29 12.69
CA TYR A 35 2.43 -9.38 13.07
C TYR A 35 2.88 -8.20 13.91
N VAL A 36 3.96 -8.41 14.63
CA VAL A 36 4.77 -7.34 15.24
C VAL A 36 6.15 -7.37 14.58
N PHE A 37 6.54 -6.26 13.95
CA PHE A 37 7.92 -6.06 13.49
C PHE A 37 8.65 -5.26 14.55
N ALA A 38 9.81 -5.73 14.98
CA ALA A 38 10.52 -5.14 16.09
C ALA A 38 12.04 -5.17 15.87
N GLY A 39 12.73 -4.26 16.52
CA GLY A 39 14.20 -4.20 16.49
C GLY A 39 14.70 -2.78 16.32
N ASN A 40 15.85 -2.66 15.69
CA ASN A 40 16.54 -1.41 15.41
C ASN A 40 17.26 -1.50 14.06
N ARG A 41 18.06 -0.48 13.69
CA ARG A 41 18.77 -0.42 12.41
C ARG A 41 19.67 -1.64 12.13
N THR A 42 20.21 -2.28 13.16
CA THR A 42 21.19 -3.40 13.04
C THR A 42 20.60 -4.77 13.28
N SER A 43 19.44 -4.86 13.91
CA SER A 43 18.80 -6.13 14.26
C SER A 43 17.29 -6.00 14.16
N GLN A 44 16.67 -6.77 13.30
CA GLN A 44 15.24 -6.76 13.04
C GLN A 44 14.67 -8.16 13.23
N ALA A 45 13.45 -8.24 13.71
CA ALA A 45 12.72 -9.49 13.91
C ALA A 45 11.23 -9.32 13.59
N ILE A 46 10.64 -10.41 13.13
CA ILE A 46 9.22 -10.53 12.80
C ILE A 46 8.59 -11.52 13.77
N TYR A 47 7.48 -11.16 14.39
CA TYR A 47 6.74 -12.03 15.32
C TYR A 47 5.30 -12.16 14.83
N LEU A 48 4.78 -13.41 14.81
CA LEU A 48 3.36 -13.66 14.62
C LEU A 48 2.63 -13.31 15.91
N ASP A 49 1.63 -12.43 15.81
CA ASP A 49 0.81 -12.02 16.96
C ASP A 49 -0.55 -12.75 16.98
N GLY A 50 -1.18 -12.91 15.80
CA GLY A 50 -2.44 -13.61 15.73
C GLY A 50 -2.90 -13.87 14.30
N LEU A 51 -3.91 -14.75 14.21
CA LEU A 51 -4.60 -15.07 12.97
C LEU A 51 -6.11 -14.88 13.15
N SER A 52 -6.76 -14.32 12.15
CA SER A 52 -8.22 -14.27 12.13
C SER A 52 -8.76 -14.46 10.71
N THR A 53 -10.03 -14.81 10.62
CA THR A 53 -10.73 -14.98 9.33
C THR A 53 -12.04 -14.24 9.35
N SER A 54 -12.41 -13.68 8.19
CA SER A 54 -13.69 -13.05 7.94
C SER A 54 -14.33 -13.56 6.65
N PRO A 55 -15.67 -13.50 6.52
CA PRO A 55 -16.35 -13.88 5.29
C PRO A 55 -15.94 -13.00 4.12
N ARG A 56 -15.86 -13.62 2.94
CA ARG A 56 -15.51 -13.03 1.66
C ARG A 56 -14.07 -12.52 1.56
N TRP A 57 -13.53 -12.69 0.37
CA TRP A 57 -12.28 -12.10 -0.08
C TRP A 57 -12.58 -10.92 -1.03
N TYR A 58 -12.04 -9.77 -0.71
CA TYR A 58 -12.24 -8.53 -1.46
C TYR A 58 -11.00 -8.09 -2.25
N GLY A 59 -9.89 -8.80 -2.12
CA GLY A 59 -8.69 -8.54 -2.87
C GLY A 59 -8.68 -9.18 -4.25
N ARG A 60 -7.60 -8.96 -4.98
CA ARG A 60 -7.43 -9.48 -6.34
C ARG A 60 -7.55 -11.00 -6.43
N ARG A 61 -8.12 -11.48 -7.54
CA ARG A 61 -8.31 -12.90 -7.85
C ARG A 61 -7.49 -13.37 -9.05
N VAL A 62 -6.74 -12.46 -9.66
CA VAL A 62 -5.90 -12.68 -10.84
C VAL A 62 -4.44 -12.40 -10.50
N ARG A 63 -3.49 -12.90 -11.28
CA ARG A 63 -2.05 -12.69 -11.10
C ARG A 63 -1.58 -12.90 -9.65
N LEU A 64 -2.07 -13.98 -9.03
CA LEU A 64 -1.94 -14.18 -7.58
C LEU A 64 -0.50 -14.30 -7.12
N ASP A 65 0.38 -14.90 -7.91
CA ASP A 65 1.81 -15.13 -7.63
C ASP A 65 2.73 -14.03 -8.16
N ALA A 66 2.18 -12.97 -8.77
CA ALA A 66 2.92 -11.84 -9.29
C ALA A 66 2.85 -10.63 -8.35
N LEU A 67 3.83 -9.74 -8.45
CA LEU A 67 3.88 -8.45 -7.75
C LEU A 67 3.85 -7.31 -8.76
N PRO A 68 3.03 -6.28 -8.56
CA PRO A 68 3.06 -5.10 -9.42
C PRO A 68 4.27 -4.20 -9.15
N LEU A 69 4.67 -4.11 -7.87
CA LEU A 69 5.82 -3.34 -7.37
C LEU A 69 6.52 -4.19 -6.29
N ALA A 70 7.81 -3.97 -6.10
CA ALA A 70 8.59 -4.72 -5.12
C ALA A 70 8.25 -4.33 -3.67
N GLY A 71 8.14 -3.02 -3.36
CA GLY A 71 7.98 -2.55 -1.98
C GLY A 71 9.23 -2.81 -1.13
N ASN A 72 9.12 -2.56 0.18
CA ASN A 72 10.18 -2.81 1.16
C ASN A 72 10.00 -4.13 1.92
N GLY A 73 8.93 -4.86 1.65
CA GLY A 73 8.66 -6.17 2.22
C GLY A 73 7.70 -6.99 1.38
N GLN A 74 7.67 -8.28 1.65
CA GLN A 74 6.87 -9.23 0.88
C GLN A 74 6.28 -10.32 1.76
N ILE A 75 5.03 -10.69 1.47
CA ILE A 75 4.43 -11.95 1.91
C ILE A 75 4.35 -12.89 0.73
N THR A 76 4.79 -14.13 0.94
CA THR A 76 4.68 -15.23 -0.01
C THR A 76 3.89 -16.36 0.61
N VAL A 77 2.80 -16.76 -0.04
CA VAL A 77 1.99 -17.93 0.34
C VAL A 77 2.35 -19.09 -0.59
N THR A 78 2.82 -20.18 0.00
CA THR A 78 3.24 -21.38 -0.72
C THR A 78 2.35 -22.55 -0.32
N ASP A 79 1.75 -23.24 -1.27
CA ASP A 79 1.02 -24.48 -1.01
C ASP A 79 1.99 -25.53 -0.46
N SER A 80 1.68 -26.10 0.70
CA SER A 80 2.60 -27.01 1.41
C SER A 80 2.73 -28.38 0.75
N ILE A 81 1.79 -28.76 -0.11
CA ILE A 81 1.79 -30.06 -0.80
C ILE A 81 2.61 -29.97 -2.08
N SER A 82 2.31 -29.01 -2.94
CA SER A 82 2.97 -28.86 -4.24
C SER A 82 4.28 -28.08 -4.19
N GLY A 83 4.50 -27.27 -3.12
CA GLY A 83 5.60 -26.33 -3.04
C GLY A 83 5.46 -25.10 -3.96
N ARG A 84 4.29 -24.95 -4.62
CA ARG A 84 4.03 -23.86 -5.56
C ARG A 84 3.68 -22.57 -4.79
N VAL A 85 4.22 -21.44 -5.24
CA VAL A 85 3.78 -20.12 -4.77
C VAL A 85 2.40 -19.85 -5.33
N VAL A 86 1.43 -19.60 -4.45
CA VAL A 86 0.00 -19.44 -4.80
C VAL A 86 -0.51 -18.02 -4.57
N TYR A 87 0.20 -17.20 -3.77
CA TYR A 87 -0.11 -15.79 -3.61
C TYR A 87 1.14 -15.01 -3.18
N ARG A 88 1.24 -13.76 -3.64
CA ARG A 88 2.25 -12.80 -3.18
C ARG A 88 1.61 -11.44 -2.93
N HIS A 89 2.17 -10.74 -1.95
CA HIS A 89 1.80 -9.36 -1.63
C HIS A 89 3.04 -8.59 -1.19
N SER A 90 3.29 -7.43 -1.78
CA SER A 90 4.37 -6.53 -1.41
C SER A 90 3.82 -5.34 -0.64
N PHE A 91 4.64 -4.77 0.23
CA PHE A 91 4.22 -3.70 1.12
C PHE A 91 5.41 -2.82 1.55
N SER A 92 5.10 -1.68 2.14
CA SER A 92 6.02 -0.90 2.97
C SER A 92 5.44 -0.77 4.39
N THR A 93 6.25 -0.35 5.36
CA THR A 93 5.82 -0.23 6.75
C THR A 93 6.41 0.98 7.44
N LEU A 94 5.66 1.52 8.40
CA LEU A 94 6.14 2.57 9.27
C LEU A 94 7.39 2.14 10.09
N PHE A 95 7.52 0.83 10.40
CA PHE A 95 8.72 0.29 11.03
C PHE A 95 9.97 0.53 10.17
N GLN A 96 9.90 0.26 8.87
CA GLN A 96 11.03 0.42 7.96
C GLN A 96 11.38 1.89 7.71
N GLU A 97 10.37 2.78 7.67
CA GLU A 97 10.62 4.22 7.64
C GLU A 97 11.31 4.70 8.92
N TRP A 98 10.85 4.24 10.10
CA TRP A 98 11.50 4.57 11.37
C TRP A 98 12.97 4.11 11.42
N LEU A 99 13.32 3.00 10.78
CA LEU A 99 14.72 2.52 10.72
C LEU A 99 15.66 3.51 10.04
N SER A 100 15.17 4.44 9.22
CA SER A 100 15.98 5.51 8.62
C SER A 100 16.32 6.63 9.60
N THR A 101 15.62 6.75 10.73
CA THR A 101 15.82 7.82 11.72
C THR A 101 17.07 7.58 12.58
N GLU A 102 17.64 8.65 13.15
CA GLU A 102 18.78 8.54 14.09
C GLU A 102 18.42 7.72 15.33
N GLU A 103 17.17 7.80 15.82
CA GLU A 103 16.71 7.05 17.00
C GLU A 103 16.93 5.54 16.83
N SER A 104 16.72 5.01 15.64
CA SER A 104 16.85 3.58 15.35
C SER A 104 18.26 3.01 15.51
N ALA A 105 19.29 3.87 15.57
CA ALA A 105 20.67 3.44 15.82
C ALA A 105 20.90 3.04 17.29
N SER A 106 20.09 3.55 18.23
CA SER A 106 20.30 3.39 19.68
C SER A 106 19.13 2.75 20.41
N VAL A 107 17.91 2.81 19.84
CA VAL A 107 16.68 2.30 20.45
C VAL A 107 16.11 1.18 19.60
N ALA A 108 15.54 0.15 20.25
CA ALA A 108 14.69 -0.84 19.60
C ALA A 108 13.22 -0.50 19.85
N ARG A 109 12.40 -0.56 18.80
CA ARG A 109 10.95 -0.34 18.88
C ARG A 109 10.19 -1.49 18.24
N SER A 110 8.88 -1.55 18.50
CA SER A 110 7.97 -2.51 17.89
C SER A 110 6.79 -1.80 17.25
N PHE A 111 6.33 -2.34 16.12
CA PHE A 111 5.24 -1.79 15.32
C PHE A 111 4.26 -2.91 14.95
N GLU A 112 2.97 -2.63 15.10
CA GLU A 112 1.92 -3.51 14.58
C GLU A 112 1.94 -3.49 13.06
N ASN A 113 1.73 -4.67 12.45
CA ASN A 113 1.52 -4.81 11.02
C ASN A 113 0.41 -5.83 10.79
N VAL A 114 -0.47 -5.54 9.86
CA VAL A 114 -1.62 -6.39 9.52
C VAL A 114 -1.67 -6.56 8.01
N PHE A 115 -1.80 -7.81 7.58
CA PHE A 115 -1.92 -8.14 6.16
C PHE A 115 -3.10 -9.05 5.90
N LEU A 116 -3.70 -8.90 4.74
CA LEU A 116 -4.79 -9.72 4.26
C LEU A 116 -4.31 -10.60 3.12
N VAL A 117 -4.64 -11.88 3.21
CA VAL A 117 -4.45 -12.84 2.13
C VAL A 117 -5.73 -13.63 1.94
N PRO A 118 -6.00 -14.22 0.75
CA PRO A 118 -7.16 -15.07 0.58
C PRO A 118 -7.03 -16.32 1.46
N MET A 119 -8.14 -16.79 2.04
CA MET A 119 -8.16 -17.95 2.94
C MET A 119 -7.83 -19.23 2.19
N PRO A 120 -6.73 -19.93 2.51
CA PRO A 120 -6.34 -21.14 1.81
C PRO A 120 -7.30 -22.29 2.09
N LYS A 121 -7.48 -23.21 1.12
CA LYS A 121 -8.28 -24.43 1.29
C LYS A 121 -7.50 -25.55 2.00
N GLN A 122 -6.18 -25.49 1.94
CA GLN A 122 -5.26 -26.48 2.52
C GLN A 122 -4.15 -25.76 3.30
N THR A 123 -3.35 -26.52 4.04
CA THR A 123 -2.21 -25.97 4.76
C THR A 123 -1.24 -25.29 3.80
N VAL A 124 -0.88 -24.05 4.12
CA VAL A 124 0.10 -23.26 3.39
C VAL A 124 1.26 -22.88 4.30
N LYS A 125 2.40 -22.61 3.69
CA LYS A 125 3.53 -21.93 4.32
C LYS A 125 3.46 -20.44 3.97
N ILE A 126 3.46 -19.58 4.99
CA ILE A 126 3.58 -18.15 4.88
C ILE A 126 5.04 -17.77 5.12
N SER A 127 5.64 -17.03 4.19
CA SER A 127 6.95 -16.41 4.36
C SER A 127 6.77 -14.90 4.35
N VAL A 128 7.33 -14.21 5.34
CA VAL A 128 7.34 -12.74 5.45
C VAL A 128 8.79 -12.30 5.44
N GLU A 129 9.13 -11.34 4.59
CA GLU A 129 10.48 -10.84 4.40
C GLU A 129 10.47 -9.31 4.43
N LEU A 130 11.46 -8.71 5.09
CA LEU A 130 11.74 -7.28 5.08
C LEU A 130 13.05 -7.04 4.33
N PHE A 131 13.06 -6.05 3.45
CA PHE A 131 14.22 -5.71 2.62
C PHE A 131 14.81 -4.35 3.00
N ASP A 132 16.10 -4.21 2.80
CA ASP A 132 16.75 -2.90 2.74
C ASP A 132 16.57 -2.24 1.35
N TYR A 133 17.14 -1.06 1.15
CA TYR A 133 17.08 -0.34 -0.12
C TYR A 133 17.81 -1.03 -1.27
N HIS A 134 18.72 -1.97 -0.98
CA HIS A 134 19.40 -2.81 -1.97
C HIS A 134 18.68 -4.13 -2.23
N SER A 135 17.45 -4.30 -1.69
CA SER A 135 16.67 -5.54 -1.77
C SER A 135 17.32 -6.74 -1.06
N HIS A 136 18.23 -6.51 -0.11
CA HIS A 136 18.74 -7.57 0.75
C HIS A 136 17.73 -7.88 1.86
N VAL A 137 17.56 -9.17 2.16
CA VAL A 137 16.69 -9.62 3.25
C VAL A 137 17.32 -9.26 4.60
N MET A 138 16.70 -8.35 5.35
CA MET A 138 17.13 -7.91 6.67
C MET A 138 16.48 -8.71 7.79
N ALA A 139 15.24 -9.16 7.59
CA ALA A 139 14.54 -10.08 8.50
C ALA A 139 13.63 -10.99 7.69
N SER A 140 13.48 -12.21 8.14
CA SER A 140 12.52 -13.15 7.56
C SER A 140 11.89 -14.03 8.65
N MET A 141 10.63 -14.41 8.42
CA MET A 141 9.89 -15.35 9.24
C MET A 141 9.11 -16.30 8.34
N GLN A 142 9.03 -17.58 8.75
CA GLN A 142 8.19 -18.57 8.08
C GLN A 142 7.34 -19.29 9.11
N HIS A 143 6.06 -19.49 8.80
CA HIS A 143 5.16 -20.32 9.60
C HIS A 143 4.14 -21.01 8.70
N TYR A 144 3.48 -22.04 9.25
CA TYR A 144 2.42 -22.74 8.55
C TYR A 144 1.05 -22.30 9.07
N VAL A 145 0.09 -22.21 8.15
CA VAL A 145 -1.31 -21.95 8.47
C VAL A 145 -2.14 -23.13 7.99
N ASN A 146 -2.75 -23.84 8.96
CA ASN A 146 -3.78 -24.84 8.68
C ASN A 146 -5.15 -24.14 8.75
N PRO A 147 -5.96 -24.12 7.68
CA PRO A 147 -7.28 -23.47 7.70
C PRO A 147 -8.27 -24.03 8.71
N SER A 148 -8.01 -25.24 9.22
CA SER A 148 -8.83 -25.88 10.27
C SER A 148 -8.33 -25.61 11.69
N ASP A 149 -7.31 -24.76 11.87
CA ASP A 149 -6.78 -24.44 13.18
C ASP A 149 -7.84 -23.68 14.01
N VAL A 150 -8.15 -24.22 15.21
CA VAL A 150 -9.15 -23.65 16.12
C VAL A 150 -8.72 -22.31 16.71
N LEU A 151 -7.44 -21.97 16.64
CA LEU A 151 -6.91 -20.68 17.11
C LEU A 151 -7.05 -19.55 16.09
N ILE A 152 -7.48 -19.83 14.85
CA ILE A 152 -7.85 -18.78 13.89
C ILE A 152 -9.18 -18.17 14.35
N ARG A 153 -9.11 -16.95 14.89
CA ARG A 153 -10.29 -16.23 15.41
C ARG A 153 -11.25 -15.88 14.28
N ARG A 154 -12.51 -16.28 14.42
CA ARG A 154 -13.54 -15.94 13.44
C ARG A 154 -14.19 -14.59 13.76
N ILE A 155 -14.30 -13.74 12.74
CA ILE A 155 -14.94 -12.43 12.81
C ILE A 155 -16.06 -12.40 11.77
N ASP A 156 -17.30 -12.47 12.25
CA ASP A 156 -18.47 -12.62 11.37
C ASP A 156 -19.29 -11.33 11.20
N LYS A 157 -18.91 -10.25 11.89
CA LYS A 157 -19.67 -8.98 11.89
C LYS A 157 -18.74 -7.79 11.82
N SER A 158 -19.17 -6.75 11.09
CA SER A 158 -18.54 -5.44 11.15
C SER A 158 -18.74 -4.81 12.54
N ALA A 159 -17.69 -4.13 13.02
CA ALA A 159 -17.73 -3.40 14.28
C ALA A 159 -18.48 -2.06 14.16
N HIS A 160 -18.51 -1.46 12.98
CA HIS A 160 -19.07 -0.14 12.71
C HIS A 160 -20.05 -0.16 11.53
N PRO A 161 -21.03 0.77 11.51
CA PRO A 161 -21.84 1.01 10.31
C PRO A 161 -20.92 1.41 9.15
N HIS A 162 -21.32 1.10 7.93
CA HIS A 162 -20.65 1.55 6.73
C HIS A 162 -21.63 1.84 5.61
N LEU A 163 -21.29 2.80 4.76
CA LEU A 163 -22.07 3.22 3.59
C LEU A 163 -21.27 2.96 2.32
N VAL A 164 -21.89 2.32 1.32
CA VAL A 164 -21.32 2.21 -0.03
C VAL A 164 -21.53 3.54 -0.74
N LEU A 165 -20.44 4.27 -1.02
CA LEU A 165 -20.46 5.54 -1.75
C LEU A 165 -20.46 5.31 -3.26
N GLN A 166 -19.76 4.27 -3.72
CA GLN A 166 -19.69 3.88 -5.12
C GLN A 166 -19.61 2.37 -5.26
N GLN A 167 -20.39 1.82 -6.21
CA GLN A 167 -20.45 0.39 -6.50
C GLN A 167 -20.19 0.17 -7.99
N PRO A 168 -19.15 -0.58 -8.40
CA PRO A 168 -18.92 -0.94 -9.79
C PRO A 168 -19.92 -2.00 -10.26
N ALA A 169 -20.13 -2.09 -11.57
CA ALA A 169 -20.99 -3.12 -12.15
C ALA A 169 -20.34 -4.52 -12.01
N ASP A 170 -19.04 -4.65 -12.24
CA ASP A 170 -18.28 -5.87 -11.98
C ASP A 170 -17.59 -5.78 -10.62
N THR A 171 -18.10 -6.54 -9.66
CA THR A 171 -17.57 -6.60 -8.29
C THR A 171 -16.53 -7.69 -8.07
N ALA A 172 -16.31 -8.53 -9.07
CA ALA A 172 -15.28 -9.57 -9.01
C ALA A 172 -13.91 -9.06 -9.47
N HIS A 173 -13.90 -8.07 -10.38
CA HIS A 173 -12.70 -7.44 -10.91
C HIS A 173 -12.72 -5.94 -10.65
N CYS A 174 -12.77 -5.57 -9.39
CA CYS A 174 -12.73 -4.17 -8.94
C CYS A 174 -11.73 -4.00 -7.79
N ILE A 175 -11.28 -2.78 -7.63
CA ILE A 175 -10.42 -2.36 -6.52
C ILE A 175 -11.32 -1.82 -5.40
N ASN A 176 -11.09 -2.26 -4.17
CA ASN A 176 -11.93 -1.90 -3.02
C ASN A 176 -11.19 -0.91 -2.12
N ILE A 177 -11.75 0.30 -1.94
CA ILE A 177 -11.20 1.35 -1.09
C ILE A 177 -12.17 1.63 0.05
N ALA A 178 -11.66 1.67 1.29
CA ALA A 178 -12.41 2.08 2.45
C ALA A 178 -11.90 3.43 2.98
N PHE A 179 -12.81 4.40 3.09
CA PHE A 179 -12.61 5.57 3.95
C PHE A 179 -12.98 5.20 5.38
N VAL A 180 -12.15 5.60 6.35
CA VAL A 180 -12.34 5.29 7.78
C VAL A 180 -12.36 6.58 8.57
N ALA A 181 -13.35 6.76 9.44
CA ALA A 181 -13.46 7.95 10.29
C ALA A 181 -12.45 7.90 11.43
N GLU A 182 -11.72 8.99 11.66
CA GLU A 182 -10.82 9.16 12.80
C GLU A 182 -10.98 10.53 13.42
N GLY A 183 -11.22 10.58 14.74
CA GLY A 183 -11.46 11.81 15.45
C GLY A 183 -12.78 12.49 15.13
N TYR A 184 -13.74 11.82 14.53
CA TYR A 184 -15.11 12.26 14.39
C TYR A 184 -15.94 11.63 15.51
N THR A 185 -16.70 12.43 16.24
CA THR A 185 -17.68 11.92 17.21
C THR A 185 -18.92 11.38 16.51
N ALA A 186 -19.77 10.64 17.24
CA ALA A 186 -21.01 10.09 16.68
C ALA A 186 -21.93 11.16 16.07
N CYS A 187 -21.96 12.38 16.61
CA CYS A 187 -22.74 13.48 16.05
C CYS A 187 -22.13 14.12 14.79
N GLN A 188 -20.87 13.78 14.46
CA GLN A 188 -20.13 14.31 13.32
C GLN A 188 -20.09 13.30 12.13
N MET A 189 -20.77 12.15 12.22
CA MET A 189 -20.76 11.17 11.12
C MET A 189 -21.32 11.74 9.82
N GLY A 190 -22.26 12.68 9.88
CA GLY A 190 -22.71 13.41 8.68
C GLY A 190 -21.57 14.17 7.99
N LYS A 191 -20.75 14.89 8.77
CA LYS A 191 -19.53 15.57 8.27
C LYS A 191 -18.54 14.57 7.67
N PHE A 192 -18.28 13.47 8.37
CA PHE A 192 -17.40 12.41 7.85
C PHE A 192 -17.85 11.87 6.48
N LEU A 193 -19.15 11.63 6.30
CA LEU A 193 -19.68 11.16 5.03
C LEU A 193 -19.55 12.22 3.92
N ASP A 194 -19.67 13.50 4.24
CA ASP A 194 -19.45 14.60 3.28
C ASP A 194 -17.96 14.74 2.94
N ASP A 195 -17.07 14.65 3.93
CA ASP A 195 -15.61 14.63 3.70
C ASP A 195 -15.18 13.39 2.89
N SER A 196 -15.80 12.22 3.11
CA SER A 196 -15.57 11.02 2.31
C SER A 196 -15.97 11.19 0.85
N ARG A 197 -17.12 11.86 0.58
CA ARG A 197 -17.53 12.19 -0.80
C ARG A 197 -16.56 13.16 -1.46
N ARG A 198 -16.10 14.19 -0.73
CA ARG A 198 -15.12 15.15 -1.23
C ARG A 198 -13.79 14.45 -1.58
N ALA A 199 -13.29 13.58 -0.70
CA ALA A 199 -12.09 12.79 -0.95
C ALA A 199 -12.24 11.88 -2.17
N MET A 200 -13.37 11.19 -2.28
CA MET A 200 -13.69 10.33 -3.43
C MET A 200 -13.68 11.12 -4.74
N GLU A 201 -14.39 12.25 -4.79
CA GLU A 201 -14.43 13.09 -6.01
C GLU A 201 -13.05 13.67 -6.32
N ALA A 202 -12.27 14.08 -5.32
CA ALA A 202 -10.91 14.56 -5.52
C ALA A 202 -10.01 13.50 -6.17
N ILE A 203 -10.08 12.23 -5.74
CA ILE A 203 -9.33 11.13 -6.35
C ILE A 203 -9.78 10.92 -7.81
N PHE A 204 -11.09 10.88 -8.06
CA PHE A 204 -11.64 10.65 -9.39
C PHE A 204 -11.60 11.86 -10.34
N ASP A 205 -11.17 13.03 -9.87
CA ASP A 205 -10.86 14.19 -10.72
C ASP A 205 -9.42 14.14 -11.31
N HIS A 206 -8.68 13.06 -11.04
CA HIS A 206 -7.32 12.83 -11.54
C HIS A 206 -7.25 11.60 -12.46
N GLU A 207 -6.57 11.74 -13.63
CA GLU A 207 -6.22 10.57 -14.44
C GLU A 207 -5.11 9.74 -13.78
N PRO A 208 -5.18 8.38 -13.86
CA PRO A 208 -6.10 7.55 -14.63
C PRO A 208 -7.40 7.17 -13.89
N PHE A 209 -7.60 7.64 -12.67
CA PHE A 209 -8.78 7.30 -11.85
C PHE A 209 -10.09 7.79 -12.49
N THR A 210 -10.08 8.95 -13.16
CA THR A 210 -11.24 9.48 -13.89
C THR A 210 -11.74 8.49 -14.94
N SER A 211 -10.85 8.05 -15.83
CA SER A 211 -11.20 7.13 -16.93
C SER A 211 -11.52 5.71 -16.46
N LEU A 212 -11.03 5.31 -15.29
CA LEU A 212 -11.20 3.96 -14.72
C LEU A 212 -12.12 3.96 -13.49
N ARG A 213 -12.91 5.00 -13.28
CA ARG A 213 -13.77 5.17 -12.10
C ARG A 213 -14.71 3.99 -11.85
N ASP A 214 -15.23 3.38 -12.91
CA ASP A 214 -16.12 2.22 -12.85
C ASP A 214 -15.45 0.92 -12.36
N LYS A 215 -14.12 0.94 -12.14
CA LYS A 215 -13.33 -0.18 -11.62
C LYS A 215 -13.17 -0.14 -10.10
N PHE A 216 -13.74 0.85 -9.42
CA PHE A 216 -13.56 1.04 -7.98
C PHE A 216 -14.87 0.88 -7.22
N ARG A 217 -14.81 0.12 -6.10
CA ARG A 217 -15.81 0.18 -5.04
C ARG A 217 -15.28 1.08 -3.93
N ILE A 218 -16.13 1.99 -3.45
CA ILE A 218 -15.78 2.90 -2.36
C ILE A 218 -16.80 2.72 -1.24
N VAL A 219 -16.30 2.50 -0.02
CA VAL A 219 -17.10 2.43 1.20
C VAL A 219 -16.59 3.44 2.23
N ALA A 220 -17.49 3.98 3.03
CA ALA A 220 -17.18 4.85 4.17
C ALA A 220 -17.58 4.12 5.46
N VAL A 221 -16.63 3.96 6.39
CA VAL A 221 -16.79 3.25 7.67
C VAL A 221 -16.91 4.27 8.79
N GLU A 222 -18.06 4.30 9.44
CA GLU A 222 -18.45 5.27 10.46
C GLU A 222 -17.91 4.89 11.85
N SER A 223 -16.57 4.83 11.99
CA SER A 223 -15.87 4.52 13.24
C SER A 223 -15.81 5.76 14.15
N ALA A 224 -16.87 5.97 14.93
CA ALA A 224 -16.96 7.13 15.80
C ALA A 224 -15.93 7.07 16.94
N SER A 225 -15.25 8.19 17.19
CA SER A 225 -14.42 8.42 18.36
C SER A 225 -15.24 9.05 19.50
N ASP A 226 -14.82 8.83 20.74
CA ASP A 226 -15.45 9.48 21.89
C ASP A 226 -15.05 10.97 22.00
N VAL A 227 -13.94 11.35 21.37
CA VAL A 227 -13.40 12.71 21.36
C VAL A 227 -13.15 13.19 19.93
N ASP A 228 -13.28 14.50 19.75
CA ASP A 228 -13.04 15.20 18.48
C ASP A 228 -11.56 15.49 18.25
N GLY A 229 -11.09 15.27 17.03
CA GLY A 229 -9.73 15.63 16.58
C GLY A 229 -8.72 14.50 16.67
N THR A 230 -7.44 14.86 16.78
CA THR A 230 -6.30 13.93 16.82
C THR A 230 -5.24 14.42 17.80
N SER A 231 -4.32 13.54 18.18
CA SER A 231 -3.21 13.89 19.09
C SER A 231 -2.18 14.80 18.38
N GLU A 232 -1.70 15.79 19.14
CA GLU A 232 -0.65 16.71 18.75
C GLU A 232 0.43 16.75 19.84
N PRO A 233 1.37 15.78 19.86
CA PRO A 233 2.35 15.61 20.94
C PRO A 233 3.19 16.87 21.22
N SER A 234 3.65 17.59 20.20
CA SER A 234 4.42 18.84 20.34
C SER A 234 3.64 19.96 21.01
N ALA A 235 2.31 19.92 20.96
CA ALA A 235 1.42 20.84 21.67
C ALA A 235 0.97 20.29 23.05
N GLY A 236 1.48 19.13 23.46
CA GLY A 236 1.06 18.45 24.71
C GLY A 236 -0.37 17.89 24.66
N LYS A 237 -0.99 17.84 23.49
CA LYS A 237 -2.36 17.35 23.29
C LYS A 237 -2.36 15.87 22.96
N TRP A 238 -2.91 15.05 23.87
CA TRP A 238 -3.08 13.62 23.70
C TRP A 238 -4.56 13.27 23.76
N LEU A 239 -5.06 12.58 22.72
CA LEU A 239 -6.45 12.15 22.61
C LEU A 239 -6.51 10.65 22.39
N ASP A 240 -7.45 9.97 23.06
CA ASP A 240 -7.73 8.55 22.83
C ASP A 240 -8.88 8.44 21.80
N THR A 241 -8.52 8.57 20.55
CA THR A 241 -9.44 8.39 19.41
C THR A 241 -9.53 6.92 19.00
N VAL A 242 -10.49 6.58 18.15
CA VAL A 242 -10.75 5.18 17.78
C VAL A 242 -9.54 4.49 17.16
N LEU A 243 -8.74 5.20 16.36
CA LEU A 243 -7.52 4.65 15.74
C LEU A 243 -6.24 5.17 16.39
N GLY A 244 -6.32 6.13 17.32
CA GLY A 244 -5.16 6.68 18.02
C GLY A 244 -4.18 7.40 17.11
N SER A 245 -4.68 8.14 16.12
CA SER A 245 -3.84 8.92 15.22
C SER A 245 -3.12 10.05 15.92
N HIS A 246 -1.94 10.42 15.42
CA HIS A 246 -1.15 11.51 15.97
C HIS A 246 -0.27 12.16 14.91
N PHE A 247 -0.04 13.45 15.09
CA PHE A 247 1.04 14.18 14.42
C PHE A 247 2.40 13.90 15.07
N ASP A 248 3.41 14.59 14.60
CA ASP A 248 4.79 14.52 15.10
C ASP A 248 5.42 13.12 15.00
N THR A 249 4.94 12.29 14.06
CA THR A 249 5.58 11.00 13.76
C THR A 249 7.02 11.25 13.32
N PHE A 250 7.95 10.55 13.97
CA PHE A 250 9.40 10.71 13.79
C PHE A 250 9.86 12.18 13.88
N TYR A 251 9.22 12.94 14.80
CA TYR A 251 9.47 14.37 15.03
C TYR A 251 9.12 15.31 13.86
N SER A 252 8.47 14.80 12.81
CA SER A 252 7.95 15.63 11.73
C SER A 252 6.55 16.16 12.06
N THR A 253 6.42 17.47 12.21
CA THR A 253 5.18 18.14 12.66
C THR A 253 3.98 17.97 11.70
N ARG A 254 4.23 17.57 10.47
CA ARG A 254 3.20 17.35 9.43
C ARG A 254 2.91 15.88 9.21
N TYR A 255 3.75 14.98 9.73
CA TYR A 255 3.59 13.55 9.50
C TYR A 255 2.52 13.01 10.45
N LEU A 256 1.37 12.70 9.86
CA LEU A 256 0.18 12.20 10.54
C LEU A 256 0.07 10.68 10.30
N THR A 257 0.11 9.88 11.36
CA THR A 257 0.04 8.42 11.27
C THR A 257 -0.76 7.81 12.41
N THR A 258 -0.96 6.50 12.37
CA THR A 258 -1.37 5.68 13.50
C THR A 258 -0.44 4.48 13.66
N LEU A 259 -0.17 4.10 14.92
CA LEU A 259 0.55 2.88 15.29
C LEU A 259 -0.41 1.72 15.62
N ARG A 260 -1.74 1.92 15.48
CA ARG A 260 -2.79 1.00 15.93
C ARG A 260 -3.40 0.23 14.75
N LEU A 261 -2.55 -0.44 13.95
CA LEU A 261 -3.02 -1.14 12.74
C LEU A 261 -4.00 -2.27 13.05
N LYS A 262 -3.88 -2.94 14.20
CA LYS A 262 -4.87 -3.94 14.60
C LYS A 262 -6.24 -3.32 14.85
N ARG A 263 -6.31 -2.15 15.53
CA ARG A 263 -7.58 -1.41 15.70
C ARG A 263 -8.17 -0.96 14.36
N LEU A 264 -7.31 -0.47 13.44
CA LEU A 264 -7.74 -0.06 12.09
C LEU A 264 -8.38 -1.23 11.33
N HIS A 265 -7.74 -2.39 11.30
CA HIS A 265 -8.28 -3.57 10.64
C HIS A 265 -9.45 -4.23 11.41
N ASP A 266 -9.56 -4.04 12.73
CA ASP A 266 -10.74 -4.44 13.51
C ASP A 266 -11.97 -3.59 13.12
N ALA A 267 -11.78 -2.28 12.92
CA ALA A 267 -12.83 -1.37 12.44
C ALA A 267 -13.33 -1.74 11.03
N LEU A 268 -12.45 -2.27 10.19
CA LEU A 268 -12.71 -2.69 8.82
C LEU A 268 -13.17 -4.15 8.67
N ALA A 269 -13.26 -4.91 9.74
CA ALA A 269 -13.64 -6.32 9.68
C ALA A 269 -15.01 -6.50 8.99
N CYS A 270 -15.09 -7.43 8.03
CA CYS A 270 -16.28 -7.72 7.21
C CYS A 270 -16.74 -6.56 6.29
N VAL A 271 -15.93 -5.54 6.08
CA VAL A 271 -16.14 -4.46 5.11
C VAL A 271 -15.38 -4.79 3.82
N PRO A 272 -15.88 -4.44 2.63
CA PRO A 272 -15.11 -4.56 1.38
C PRO A 272 -13.95 -3.56 1.33
N TYR A 273 -12.71 -4.02 1.47
CA TYR A 273 -11.52 -3.18 1.30
C TYR A 273 -10.28 -3.97 0.89
N GLU A 274 -9.39 -3.31 0.18
CA GLU A 274 -7.99 -3.66 -0.10
C GLU A 274 -7.08 -2.50 0.28
N HIS A 275 -7.53 -1.26 0.01
CA HIS A 275 -6.81 -0.02 0.30
C HIS A 275 -7.59 0.79 1.32
N ILE A 276 -6.87 1.49 2.18
CA ILE A 276 -7.42 2.18 3.36
C ILE A 276 -7.00 3.64 3.34
N ILE A 277 -7.99 4.53 3.41
CA ILE A 277 -7.79 5.97 3.55
C ILE A 277 -8.45 6.40 4.86
N VAL A 278 -7.67 6.87 5.83
CA VAL A 278 -8.17 7.37 7.10
C VAL A 278 -8.36 8.87 7.00
N LEU A 279 -9.61 9.33 7.13
CA LEU A 279 -9.94 10.74 7.17
C LEU A 279 -9.93 11.23 8.62
N VAL A 280 -9.05 12.18 8.92
CA VAL A 280 -8.81 12.68 10.27
C VAL A 280 -9.43 14.04 10.47
N ASN A 281 -10.38 14.14 11.43
CA ASN A 281 -11.11 15.35 11.72
C ASN A 281 -10.23 16.42 12.41
N THR A 282 -9.45 17.12 11.63
CA THR A 282 -8.54 18.17 12.12
C THR A 282 -8.29 19.23 11.04
N SER A 283 -8.06 20.48 11.47
CA SER A 283 -7.63 21.57 10.59
C SER A 283 -6.11 21.70 10.47
N LYS A 284 -5.34 20.98 11.29
CA LYS A 284 -3.89 20.99 11.19
C LYS A 284 -3.45 20.23 9.94
N TYR A 285 -2.73 20.94 9.06
CA TYR A 285 -2.19 20.38 7.82
C TYR A 285 -1.28 19.18 8.07
N GLY A 286 -1.53 18.08 7.37
CA GLY A 286 -0.67 16.92 7.35
C GLY A 286 -1.34 15.69 6.75
N GLY A 287 -0.52 14.70 6.50
CA GLY A 287 -0.88 13.41 5.95
C GLY A 287 0.26 12.43 6.12
N GLY A 288 0.08 11.23 5.57
CA GLY A 288 1.09 10.19 5.49
C GLY A 288 0.54 8.97 4.77
N GLY A 289 1.26 8.44 3.79
CA GLY A 289 0.84 7.29 2.99
C GLY A 289 1.92 6.21 2.94
N ILE A 290 1.54 4.97 3.21
CA ILE A 290 2.43 3.81 3.28
C ILE A 290 1.95 2.74 2.29
N TYR A 291 2.78 2.36 1.36
CA TYR A 291 2.43 1.46 0.25
C TYR A 291 1.82 0.13 0.73
N ASN A 292 0.62 -0.18 0.20
CA ASN A 292 -0.18 -1.36 0.53
C ASN A 292 -0.40 -1.56 2.04
N SER A 293 -0.47 -0.45 2.80
CA SER A 293 -0.82 -0.44 4.20
C SER A 293 -2.01 0.49 4.45
N TYR A 294 -1.79 1.79 4.51
CA TYR A 294 -2.84 2.78 4.70
C TYR A 294 -2.33 4.18 4.35
N ASP A 295 -3.22 5.14 4.23
CA ASP A 295 -2.89 6.56 4.33
C ASP A 295 -3.81 7.29 5.30
N LEU A 296 -3.35 8.43 5.79
CA LEU A 296 -4.12 9.40 6.58
C LEU A 296 -4.07 10.77 5.92
N SER A 297 -5.19 11.47 5.94
CA SER A 297 -5.28 12.86 5.52
C SER A 297 -6.12 13.68 6.49
N TYR A 298 -5.67 14.90 6.82
CA TYR A 298 -6.47 15.89 7.51
C TYR A 298 -7.64 16.34 6.61
N THR A 299 -8.78 16.82 7.17
CA THR A 299 -10.00 17.11 6.38
C THR A 299 -10.44 18.56 6.39
N ASP A 300 -10.09 19.35 7.42
CA ASP A 300 -10.57 20.72 7.59
C ASP A 300 -9.52 21.76 7.15
N GLY A 301 -9.25 21.84 5.84
CA GLY A 301 -8.33 22.84 5.34
C GLY A 301 -8.32 22.97 3.83
N GLU A 302 -7.71 24.05 3.35
CA GLU A 302 -7.64 24.43 1.93
C GLU A 302 -7.00 23.33 1.05
N TYR A 303 -6.04 22.60 1.61
CA TYR A 303 -5.28 21.59 0.85
C TYR A 303 -5.72 20.15 1.13
N PHE A 304 -6.93 19.93 1.70
CA PHE A 304 -7.43 18.58 1.96
C PHE A 304 -7.45 17.72 0.69
N GLU A 305 -8.13 18.20 -0.35
CA GLU A 305 -8.28 17.46 -1.60
C GLU A 305 -6.93 17.17 -2.29
N PRO A 306 -5.99 18.12 -2.44
CA PRO A 306 -4.65 17.82 -2.89
C PRO A 306 -3.89 16.79 -2.05
N VAL A 307 -3.99 16.86 -0.71
CA VAL A 307 -3.24 15.98 0.19
C VAL A 307 -3.80 14.57 0.14
N VAL A 308 -5.11 14.36 0.21
CA VAL A 308 -5.67 13.00 0.15
C VAL A 308 -5.30 12.28 -1.15
N VAL A 309 -5.23 13.01 -2.28
CA VAL A 309 -4.77 12.44 -3.57
C VAL A 309 -3.28 12.13 -3.56
N HIS A 310 -2.47 13.00 -2.94
CA HIS A 310 -1.03 12.80 -2.80
C HIS A 310 -0.72 11.56 -1.95
N GLU A 311 -1.34 11.45 -0.76
CA GLU A 311 -1.13 10.32 0.15
C GLU A 311 -1.64 9.00 -0.46
N PHE A 312 -2.73 9.05 -1.22
CA PHE A 312 -3.20 7.89 -1.99
C PHE A 312 -2.22 7.51 -3.12
N GLY A 313 -1.50 8.47 -3.69
CA GLY A 313 -0.38 8.22 -4.60
C GLY A 313 0.71 7.37 -3.96
N HIS A 314 1.03 7.57 -2.68
CA HIS A 314 1.94 6.72 -1.92
C HIS A 314 1.32 5.38 -1.59
N SER A 315 0.17 5.37 -0.91
CA SER A 315 -0.39 4.16 -0.30
C SER A 315 -0.90 3.15 -1.33
N PHE A 316 -1.55 3.61 -2.39
CA PHE A 316 -2.01 2.79 -3.51
C PHE A 316 -0.93 2.64 -4.56
N GLY A 317 -0.39 3.77 -5.04
CA GLY A 317 0.48 3.83 -6.23
C GLY A 317 1.92 3.42 -5.99
N GLY A 318 2.38 3.38 -4.73
CA GLY A 318 3.79 3.22 -4.41
C GLY A 318 4.67 4.32 -5.00
N LEU A 319 4.09 5.51 -5.24
CA LEU A 319 4.82 6.64 -5.78
C LEU A 319 5.68 7.26 -4.69
N ALA A 320 6.90 7.67 -5.04
CA ALA A 320 7.77 8.46 -4.18
C ALA A 320 7.40 9.94 -4.23
N ASP A 321 7.80 10.68 -3.21
CA ASP A 321 7.83 12.14 -3.25
C ASP A 321 8.77 12.65 -4.33
N GLU A 322 8.32 13.62 -5.11
CA GLU A 322 9.13 14.25 -6.19
C GLU A 322 9.77 15.58 -5.76
N TYR A 323 9.61 15.97 -4.48
CA TYR A 323 10.27 17.17 -3.96
C TYR A 323 11.63 16.84 -3.34
N GLU A 324 12.47 17.87 -3.24
CA GLU A 324 13.85 17.81 -2.75
C GLU A 324 14.07 18.78 -1.57
N TYR A 325 15.03 18.45 -0.70
CA TYR A 325 15.54 19.29 0.38
C TYR A 325 17.05 19.40 0.33
N SER A 326 17.60 20.58 0.67
CA SER A 326 19.04 20.84 0.62
C SER A 326 19.89 19.96 1.54
N ASN A 327 19.29 19.34 2.56
CA ASN A 327 19.95 18.49 3.54
C ASN A 327 19.19 17.17 3.76
N GLY A 328 18.60 16.61 2.71
CA GLY A 328 17.92 15.31 2.81
C GLY A 328 18.92 14.19 3.11
N ASP A 329 18.58 13.30 4.05
CA ASP A 329 19.35 12.09 4.27
C ASP A 329 19.25 11.17 3.04
N PRO A 330 20.35 10.52 2.61
CA PRO A 330 20.35 9.67 1.44
C PRO A 330 19.50 8.40 1.70
N MET A 331 18.36 8.33 1.04
CA MET A 331 17.49 7.15 1.03
C MET A 331 17.64 6.32 -0.25
N TYR A 332 18.29 6.89 -1.29
CA TYR A 332 18.49 6.25 -2.58
C TYR A 332 19.98 6.23 -2.94
N PHE A 333 20.40 5.17 -3.62
CA PHE A 333 21.80 4.88 -3.92
C PHE A 333 22.01 4.77 -5.43
N ALA A 334 23.12 5.29 -5.93
CA ALA A 334 23.40 5.36 -7.36
C ALA A 334 23.58 3.97 -8.04
N ASP A 335 23.82 2.92 -7.27
CA ASP A 335 23.98 1.54 -7.72
C ASP A 335 22.69 0.70 -7.64
N THR A 336 21.60 1.29 -7.16
CA THR A 336 20.33 0.59 -6.95
C THR A 336 19.17 1.40 -7.56
N GLU A 337 18.38 0.77 -8.39
CA GLU A 337 17.15 1.38 -8.93
C GLU A 337 16.06 1.35 -7.87
N PRO A 338 15.43 2.50 -7.53
CA PRO A 338 14.29 2.53 -6.62
C PRO A 338 13.15 1.66 -7.10
N TRP A 339 12.44 1.01 -6.18
CA TRP A 339 11.24 0.25 -6.54
C TRP A 339 10.06 1.17 -6.88
N GLU A 340 10.06 2.40 -6.41
CA GLU A 340 9.06 3.43 -6.70
C GLU A 340 9.10 3.78 -8.20
N PRO A 341 7.93 3.74 -8.88
CA PRO A 341 7.91 3.79 -10.34
C PRO A 341 8.15 5.17 -10.94
N ASN A 342 8.04 6.26 -10.15
CA ASN A 342 8.09 7.64 -10.62
C ASN A 342 9.43 8.36 -10.43
N ILE A 343 10.40 7.71 -9.78
CA ILE A 343 11.77 8.20 -9.63
C ILE A 343 12.78 7.18 -10.15
N THR A 344 13.99 7.61 -10.46
CA THR A 344 15.10 6.75 -10.93
C THR A 344 16.44 7.26 -10.46
N THR A 345 17.37 6.36 -10.16
CA THR A 345 18.81 6.65 -10.03
C THR A 345 19.56 6.49 -11.36
N LYS A 346 18.86 6.08 -12.41
CA LYS A 346 19.38 5.70 -13.74
C LYS A 346 20.26 4.45 -13.73
N CYS A 347 20.28 3.69 -12.63
CA CYS A 347 20.99 2.43 -12.55
C CYS A 347 20.41 1.40 -13.54
N ASP A 348 19.07 1.29 -13.58
CA ASP A 348 18.33 0.53 -14.60
C ASP A 348 17.12 1.32 -15.09
N PHE A 349 17.38 2.42 -15.81
CA PHE A 349 16.32 3.27 -16.35
C PHE A 349 15.42 2.56 -17.36
N SER A 350 15.87 1.46 -17.95
CA SER A 350 15.13 0.70 -18.97
C SER A 350 13.78 0.16 -18.47
N VAL A 351 13.63 -0.06 -17.15
CA VAL A 351 12.40 -0.59 -16.53
C VAL A 351 11.40 0.48 -16.12
N LYS A 352 11.76 1.78 -16.25
CA LYS A 352 10.96 2.93 -15.80
C LYS A 352 10.05 3.50 -16.91
N TRP A 353 10.41 4.68 -17.45
CA TRP A 353 9.61 5.39 -18.43
C TRP A 353 10.39 5.85 -19.70
N PRO A 354 11.29 5.03 -20.29
CA PRO A 354 12.03 5.46 -21.48
C PRO A 354 11.11 5.80 -22.65
N ASN A 355 9.99 5.10 -22.78
CA ASN A 355 8.98 5.37 -23.80
C ASN A 355 8.39 6.78 -23.73
N LEU A 356 8.20 7.33 -22.52
CA LEU A 356 7.70 8.70 -22.35
C LEU A 356 8.78 9.77 -22.64
N VAL A 357 10.04 9.43 -22.40
CA VAL A 357 11.16 10.29 -22.80
C VAL A 357 11.30 10.32 -24.33
N ASP A 358 11.22 9.15 -24.96
CA ASP A 358 11.31 9.02 -26.43
C ASP A 358 10.16 9.74 -27.14
N SER A 359 8.96 9.75 -26.56
CA SER A 359 7.80 10.50 -27.08
C SER A 359 7.83 12.00 -26.76
N GLY A 360 8.70 12.44 -25.86
CA GLY A 360 8.79 13.83 -25.39
C GLY A 360 7.72 14.22 -24.35
N GLU A 361 6.99 13.24 -23.81
CA GLU A 361 5.97 13.45 -22.77
C GLU A 361 6.58 13.57 -21.35
N ALA A 362 7.78 13.04 -21.16
CA ALA A 362 8.55 13.15 -19.93
C ALA A 362 10.02 13.46 -20.22
N ALA A 363 10.77 13.80 -19.17
CA ALA A 363 12.19 14.07 -19.22
C ALA A 363 12.93 13.31 -18.11
N LEU A 364 14.21 13.62 -17.93
CA LEU A 364 15.00 13.23 -16.76
C LEU A 364 15.44 14.51 -16.06
N ILE A 365 14.71 14.90 -15.02
CA ILE A 365 14.94 16.12 -14.24
C ILE A 365 15.56 15.70 -12.91
N GLU A 366 16.77 16.17 -12.61
CA GLU A 366 17.45 15.86 -11.36
C GLU A 366 16.75 16.51 -10.18
N GLY A 367 16.65 15.79 -9.08
CA GLY A 367 15.95 16.12 -7.85
C GLY A 367 14.65 15.33 -7.69
N GLY A 368 14.44 14.78 -6.48
CA GLY A 368 13.30 13.96 -6.09
C GLY A 368 13.70 13.00 -4.97
N GLY A 369 12.72 12.33 -4.33
CA GLY A 369 13.00 11.44 -3.21
C GLY A 369 13.73 12.14 -2.07
N TYR A 370 13.37 13.39 -1.79
CA TYR A 370 14.02 14.29 -0.80
C TYR A 370 15.46 14.72 -1.15
N LEU A 371 16.05 14.29 -2.27
CA LEU A 371 17.42 14.56 -2.67
C LEU A 371 17.48 15.56 -3.83
N GLU A 372 18.39 16.53 -3.77
CA GLU A 372 18.67 17.47 -4.87
C GLU A 372 19.43 16.81 -6.01
N LYS A 373 20.22 15.76 -5.75
CA LYS A 373 21.10 15.10 -6.72
C LYS A 373 21.06 13.59 -6.60
N GLY A 374 21.36 12.91 -7.70
CA GLY A 374 21.48 11.45 -7.76
C GLY A 374 20.16 10.73 -7.95
N VAL A 375 19.03 11.44 -7.91
CA VAL A 375 17.68 10.94 -8.19
C VAL A 375 17.05 11.83 -9.23
N TRP A 376 16.30 11.24 -10.15
CA TRP A 376 15.62 11.95 -11.24
C TRP A 376 14.13 11.64 -11.23
N ARG A 377 13.32 12.64 -11.59
CA ARG A 377 11.89 12.57 -11.82
C ARG A 377 11.53 12.85 -13.27
N GLY A 378 10.29 12.55 -13.67
CA GLY A 378 9.89 12.63 -15.08
C GLY A 378 9.47 14.02 -15.56
N CYS A 379 9.01 14.91 -14.66
CA CYS A 379 8.43 16.19 -15.02
C CYS A 379 8.86 17.31 -14.05
N PRO A 380 8.77 18.59 -14.48
CA PRO A 380 9.10 19.72 -13.62
C PRO A 380 8.21 19.80 -12.38
N ASP A 381 6.93 19.46 -12.53
CA ASP A 381 5.96 19.49 -11.45
C ASP A 381 4.91 18.36 -11.57
N CYS A 382 4.33 17.96 -10.45
CA CYS A 382 3.45 16.81 -10.32
C CYS A 382 2.64 16.91 -9.02
N ARG A 383 1.51 16.19 -8.91
CA ARG A 383 0.81 15.98 -7.64
C ARG A 383 1.73 15.41 -6.56
N MET A 384 2.68 14.54 -6.91
CA MET A 384 3.67 13.99 -5.97
C MET A 384 4.79 14.97 -5.58
N ARG A 385 4.76 16.20 -6.09
CA ARG A 385 5.74 17.25 -5.78
C ARG A 385 5.12 18.44 -5.07
N THR A 386 3.92 18.86 -5.45
CA THR A 386 3.30 20.10 -4.93
C THR A 386 1.78 20.03 -4.92
N ASN A 387 1.18 20.70 -3.94
CA ASN A 387 -0.27 20.89 -3.88
C ASN A 387 -0.82 21.89 -4.91
N LYS A 388 0.04 22.63 -5.61
CA LYS A 388 -0.35 23.68 -6.57
C LYS A 388 -0.74 23.12 -7.93
N VAL A 389 -0.14 22.02 -8.34
CA VAL A 389 -0.45 21.36 -9.62
C VAL A 389 -1.62 20.42 -9.42
N LYS A 390 -2.60 20.49 -10.33
CA LYS A 390 -3.81 19.68 -10.22
C LYS A 390 -3.53 18.19 -10.43
N ASP A 391 -2.72 17.83 -11.42
CA ASP A 391 -2.67 16.48 -11.96
C ASP A 391 -1.39 15.71 -11.58
N PHE A 392 -1.48 14.39 -11.64
CA PHE A 392 -0.31 13.52 -11.74
C PHE A 392 0.41 13.75 -13.08
N CYS A 393 1.73 13.75 -13.09
CA CYS A 393 2.51 13.83 -14.31
C CYS A 393 2.35 12.57 -15.19
N PRO A 394 2.73 12.59 -16.49
CA PRO A 394 2.62 11.43 -17.38
C PRO A 394 3.25 10.15 -16.82
N VAL A 395 4.38 10.26 -16.11
CA VAL A 395 5.06 9.12 -15.49
C VAL A 395 4.20 8.50 -14.39
N CYS A 396 3.70 9.31 -13.46
CA CYS A 396 2.83 8.85 -12.38
C CYS A 396 1.52 8.27 -12.93
N ARG A 397 0.91 8.91 -13.93
CA ARG A 397 -0.30 8.39 -14.60
C ARG A 397 -0.06 7.03 -15.25
N GLN A 398 1.07 6.85 -15.94
CA GLN A 398 1.43 5.57 -16.55
C GLN A 398 1.61 4.47 -15.47
N ALA A 399 2.28 4.79 -14.36
CA ALA A 399 2.50 3.88 -13.24
C ALA A 399 1.17 3.46 -12.60
N LEU A 400 0.32 4.43 -12.27
CA LEU A 400 -1.01 4.18 -11.69
C LEU A 400 -1.92 3.38 -12.64
N SER A 401 -1.91 3.69 -13.95
CA SER A 401 -2.69 2.94 -14.94
C SER A 401 -2.23 1.48 -15.02
N ARG A 402 -0.91 1.22 -15.08
CA ARG A 402 -0.36 -0.14 -15.07
C ARG A 402 -0.77 -0.91 -13.82
N LEU A 403 -0.75 -0.24 -12.67
CA LEU A 403 -1.13 -0.84 -11.40
C LEU A 403 -2.62 -1.18 -11.36
N ILE A 404 -3.51 -0.27 -11.77
CA ILE A 404 -4.96 -0.54 -11.84
C ILE A 404 -5.22 -1.74 -12.75
N HIS A 405 -4.65 -1.78 -13.96
CA HIS A 405 -4.78 -2.91 -14.88
C HIS A 405 -4.20 -4.21 -14.33
N PHE A 406 -3.16 -4.14 -13.50
CA PHE A 406 -2.65 -5.32 -12.80
C PHE A 406 -3.69 -5.95 -11.86
N TYR A 407 -4.50 -5.14 -11.20
CA TYR A 407 -5.53 -5.59 -10.26
C TYR A 407 -6.79 -6.13 -10.96
N ILE A 408 -7.20 -5.52 -12.09
CA ILE A 408 -8.52 -5.76 -12.68
C ILE A 408 -8.52 -6.64 -13.94
N ASP A 409 -7.42 -6.66 -14.71
CA ASP A 409 -7.37 -7.45 -15.94
C ASP A 409 -7.11 -8.92 -15.60
N PRO A 410 -7.82 -9.85 -16.25
CA PRO A 410 -7.65 -11.29 -16.06
C PRO A 410 -6.29 -11.85 -16.54
#